data_36e22ac3b98980e96bf3f4ce089a3b5a
#
_entry.id   36e22ac3b98980e96bf3f4ce089a3b5a
#
_cell.length_a   1.000
_cell.length_b   1.000
_cell.length_c   1.000
_cell.angle_alpha   90.00
_cell.angle_beta   90.00
_cell.angle_gamma   90.00
#
_symmetry.space_group_name_H-M   'P 1'
#
loop_
_entity.id
_entity.type
_entity.pdbx_description
1 polymer ?
#
loop_
_entity_poly.entity_id
_entity_poly.type
_entity_poly.pdbx_seq_one_letter_code
_entity_poly.pdbx_strand_id
1 'polypeptide(L)'
;MLGSEMRDAGKFTASLKSSLLAVPDGFEKGWSSGVTLHPYWRALGLRYPQMMRALNRFGRFGFEDGQVVANAYLPPDAMSNIVVASWMALNNSSGEPAPTVASKPKSVTKPPSKSIDEVLESKITIGFEQESLESALQLIASEVSESVLGGTPISMAINGTAFQKEGITRNQQVRAFKQSGVTLRAVLTDLVRRSNPVTTVQSPTERNQKVVWLVLEDSERPGEKKIELTTRTWSEANKVSLPKEFVSE
;
A
#
# COMPACT_ATOMS: atom_id res chain seq x y z
N MET A 1 43.33 29.41 -15.20
CA MET A 1 42.75 28.15 -14.65
C MET A 1 41.31 28.31 -14.20
N LEU A 2 40.92 29.32 -13.44
CA LEU A 2 39.53 29.53 -12.96
C LEU A 2 38.43 29.58 -14.06
N GLY A 3 38.77 30.02 -15.28
CA GLY A 3 37.78 30.13 -16.35
C GLY A 3 37.36 28.81 -17.03
N SER A 4 38.18 27.77 -16.98
CA SER A 4 37.83 26.42 -17.51
C SER A 4 36.93 25.65 -16.55
N GLU A 5 37.22 25.72 -15.25
CA GLU A 5 36.40 25.07 -14.21
C GLU A 5 34.99 25.66 -14.11
N MET A 6 34.85 26.97 -14.24
CA MET A 6 33.53 27.63 -14.30
C MET A 6 32.70 27.23 -15.52
N ARG A 7 33.37 27.04 -16.71
CA ARG A 7 32.66 26.59 -17.91
C ARG A 7 32.21 25.15 -17.83
N ASP A 8 33.01 24.29 -17.21
CA ASP A 8 32.64 22.87 -17.04
C ASP A 8 31.56 22.69 -15.98
N ALA A 9 31.57 23.47 -14.93
CA ALA A 9 30.49 23.52 -13.95
C ALA A 9 29.16 24.02 -14.53
N GLY A 10 29.21 25.05 -15.39
CA GLY A 10 28.04 25.52 -16.11
C GLY A 10 27.44 24.47 -17.08
N LYS A 11 28.29 23.74 -17.78
CA LYS A 11 27.87 22.60 -18.61
C LYS A 11 27.26 21.47 -17.79
N PHE A 12 27.90 21.14 -16.66
CA PHE A 12 27.38 20.10 -15.76
C PHE A 12 26.00 20.48 -15.18
N THR A 13 25.84 21.74 -14.73
CA THR A 13 24.56 22.23 -14.22
C THR A 13 23.46 22.18 -15.31
N ALA A 14 23.78 22.55 -16.56
CA ALA A 14 22.87 22.47 -17.67
C ALA A 14 22.50 21.01 -18.00
N SER A 15 23.49 20.12 -18.02
CA SER A 15 23.30 18.68 -18.25
C SER A 15 22.43 18.06 -17.14
N LEU A 16 22.70 18.38 -15.88
CA LEU A 16 21.90 17.90 -14.74
C LEU A 16 20.44 18.37 -14.86
N LYS A 17 20.23 19.64 -15.17
CA LYS A 17 18.88 20.19 -15.37
C LYS A 17 18.16 19.51 -16.54
N SER A 18 18.83 19.28 -17.66
CA SER A 18 18.24 18.58 -18.82
C SER A 18 17.90 17.13 -18.50
N SER A 19 18.74 16.43 -17.74
CA SER A 19 18.49 15.07 -17.28
C SER A 19 17.28 15.00 -16.34
N LEU A 20 17.21 15.93 -15.37
CA LEU A 20 16.06 16.03 -14.47
C LEU A 20 14.74 16.35 -15.20
N LEU A 21 14.79 17.13 -16.28
CA LEU A 21 13.62 17.41 -17.12
C LEU A 21 13.14 16.17 -17.89
N ALA A 22 14.03 15.26 -18.26
CA ALA A 22 13.71 14.05 -19.00
C ALA A 22 13.16 12.92 -18.10
N VAL A 23 13.44 12.95 -16.79
CA VAL A 23 13.03 11.91 -15.84
C VAL A 23 11.51 11.67 -15.82
N PRO A 24 10.63 12.70 -15.74
CA PRO A 24 9.19 12.47 -15.72
C PRO A 24 8.67 11.70 -16.93
N ASP A 25 9.13 12.07 -18.11
CA ASP A 25 8.65 11.47 -19.36
C ASP A 25 9.18 10.04 -19.56
N GLY A 26 10.43 9.79 -19.15
CA GLY A 26 11.00 8.45 -19.12
C GLY A 26 10.25 7.54 -18.13
N PHE A 27 9.91 8.07 -16.98
CA PHE A 27 9.16 7.36 -15.97
C PHE A 27 7.73 7.03 -16.43
N GLU A 28 7.01 7.98 -17.04
CA GLU A 28 5.67 7.76 -17.58
C GLU A 28 5.66 6.67 -18.65
N LYS A 29 6.65 6.67 -19.55
CA LYS A 29 6.79 5.64 -20.58
C LYS A 29 7.07 4.25 -20.00
N GLY A 30 8.00 4.14 -19.06
CA GLY A 30 8.33 2.87 -18.41
C GLY A 30 7.18 2.33 -17.55
N TRP A 31 6.44 3.23 -16.90
CA TRP A 31 5.34 2.86 -16.01
C TRP A 31 4.05 2.46 -16.74
N SER A 32 3.78 3.04 -17.91
CA SER A 32 2.61 2.70 -18.72
C SER A 32 2.72 1.35 -19.43
N SER A 33 3.93 0.79 -19.53
CA SER A 33 4.18 -0.42 -20.32
C SER A 33 4.04 -1.75 -19.57
N GLY A 34 3.37 -1.81 -18.42
CA GLY A 34 2.85 -3.12 -18.05
C GLY A 34 3.18 -3.71 -16.68
N VAL A 35 3.40 -2.92 -15.66
CA VAL A 35 3.52 -3.48 -14.31
C VAL A 35 2.18 -3.41 -13.59
N THR A 36 1.60 -4.58 -13.27
CA THR A 36 0.46 -4.73 -12.36
C THR A 36 0.91 -4.43 -10.93
N LEU A 37 1.16 -3.18 -10.63
CA LEU A 37 1.53 -2.74 -9.29
C LEU A 37 0.27 -2.55 -8.45
N HIS A 38 0.42 -2.83 -7.16
CA HIS A 38 -0.57 -2.50 -6.14
C HIS A 38 -1.10 -1.07 -6.33
N PRO A 39 -2.42 -0.80 -6.21
CA PRO A 39 -3.03 0.51 -6.46
C PRO A 39 -2.33 1.69 -5.77
N TYR A 40 -1.80 1.48 -4.57
CA TYR A 40 -1.02 2.47 -3.83
C TYR A 40 0.25 2.90 -4.59
N TRP A 41 1.04 1.93 -5.05
CA TRP A 41 2.26 2.19 -5.81
C TRP A 41 1.96 2.82 -7.18
N ARG A 42 0.86 2.42 -7.79
CA ARG A 42 0.37 3.04 -9.02
C ARG A 42 0.01 4.50 -8.79
N ALA A 43 -0.70 4.83 -7.71
CA ALA A 43 -1.03 6.20 -7.35
C ALA A 43 0.22 7.05 -7.04
N LEU A 44 1.20 6.50 -6.34
CA LEU A 44 2.48 7.14 -6.07
C LEU A 44 3.26 7.35 -7.37
N GLY A 45 3.33 6.32 -8.22
CA GLY A 45 3.99 6.37 -9.52
C GLY A 45 3.40 7.42 -10.46
N LEU A 46 2.09 7.61 -10.47
CA LEU A 46 1.43 8.66 -11.23
C LEU A 46 1.69 10.07 -10.68
N ARG A 47 1.94 10.20 -9.38
CA ARG A 47 2.28 11.48 -8.74
C ARG A 47 3.74 11.88 -8.92
N TYR A 48 4.65 10.91 -9.01
CA TYR A 48 6.09 11.16 -9.13
C TYR A 48 6.45 12.06 -10.32
N PRO A 49 5.97 11.84 -11.54
CA PRO A 49 6.24 12.74 -12.65
C PRO A 49 5.77 14.17 -12.39
N GLN A 50 4.62 14.34 -11.77
CA GLN A 50 4.10 15.67 -11.41
C GLN A 50 4.97 16.37 -10.36
N MET A 51 5.45 15.61 -9.36
CA MET A 51 6.36 16.12 -8.34
C MET A 51 7.71 16.53 -8.94
N MET A 52 8.24 15.75 -9.89
CA MET A 52 9.48 16.07 -10.60
C MET A 52 9.31 17.29 -11.51
N ARG A 53 8.16 17.44 -12.18
CA ARG A 53 7.83 18.66 -12.94
C ARG A 53 7.74 19.89 -12.05
N ALA A 54 7.14 19.75 -10.85
CA ALA A 54 7.08 20.82 -9.86
C ALA A 54 8.47 21.17 -9.34
N LEU A 55 9.32 20.19 -9.02
CA LEU A 55 10.71 20.39 -8.63
C LEU A 55 11.48 21.16 -9.72
N ASN A 56 11.34 20.78 -10.98
CA ASN A 56 11.97 21.45 -12.10
C ASN A 56 11.46 22.89 -12.31
N ARG A 57 10.17 23.12 -12.07
CA ARG A 57 9.55 24.44 -12.25
C ARG A 57 9.92 25.42 -11.14
N PHE A 58 9.97 24.96 -9.91
CA PHE A 58 10.21 25.78 -8.73
C PHE A 58 11.63 25.66 -8.16
N GLY A 59 12.42 24.71 -8.68
CA GLY A 59 13.81 24.51 -8.30
C GLY A 59 14.70 25.61 -8.89
N ARG A 60 15.61 26.10 -8.06
CA ARG A 60 16.71 26.98 -8.48
C ARG A 60 17.98 26.19 -8.46
N PHE A 61 18.64 26.12 -9.61
CA PHE A 61 19.91 25.43 -9.78
C PHE A 61 20.96 26.48 -10.03
N GLY A 62 22.03 26.42 -9.27
CA GLY A 62 23.14 27.35 -9.35
C GLY A 62 24.47 26.67 -9.10
N PHE A 63 25.54 27.44 -9.27
CA PHE A 63 26.89 27.03 -8.94
C PHE A 63 27.46 28.08 -7.98
N GLU A 64 27.88 27.63 -6.81
CA GLU A 64 28.40 28.48 -5.74
C GLU A 64 29.56 27.74 -5.07
N ASP A 65 30.70 28.43 -4.90
CA ASP A 65 31.90 27.91 -4.24
C ASP A 65 32.38 26.52 -4.66
N GLY A 66 32.38 26.26 -5.97
CA GLY A 66 32.82 24.97 -6.51
C GLY A 66 31.78 23.85 -6.40
N GLN A 67 30.58 24.15 -5.91
CA GLN A 67 29.51 23.17 -5.73
C GLN A 67 28.27 23.51 -6.58
N VAL A 68 27.59 22.48 -7.08
CA VAL A 68 26.26 22.64 -7.68
C VAL A 68 25.23 22.66 -6.56
N VAL A 69 24.53 23.77 -6.44
CA VAL A 69 23.49 23.98 -5.43
C VAL A 69 22.13 23.88 -6.10
N ALA A 70 21.26 23.04 -5.56
CA ALA A 70 19.87 22.91 -6.00
C ALA A 70 18.95 23.24 -4.80
N ASN A 71 18.20 24.33 -4.91
CA ASN A 71 17.24 24.74 -3.90
C ASN A 71 15.82 24.62 -4.47
N ALA A 72 14.94 23.93 -3.77
CA ALA A 72 13.53 23.84 -4.13
C ALA A 72 12.66 23.96 -2.87
N TYR A 73 11.55 24.66 -3.00
CA TYR A 73 10.52 24.63 -1.98
C TYR A 73 9.54 23.49 -2.31
N LEU A 74 9.47 22.51 -1.42
CA LEU A 74 8.61 21.34 -1.56
C LEU A 74 7.65 21.26 -0.37
N PRO A 75 6.42 20.75 -0.57
CA PRO A 75 5.56 20.42 0.56
C PRO A 75 6.23 19.44 1.53
N PRO A 76 5.88 19.45 2.83
CA PRO A 76 6.56 18.66 3.86
C PRO A 76 6.72 17.16 3.52
N ASP A 77 5.73 16.55 2.89
CA ASP A 77 5.74 15.12 2.58
C ASP A 77 6.33 14.78 1.20
N ALA A 78 6.69 15.79 0.40
CA ALA A 78 7.16 15.57 -0.97
C ALA A 78 8.54 14.90 -1.00
N MET A 79 9.42 15.22 -0.06
CA MET A 79 10.78 14.68 -0.03
C MET A 79 10.76 13.16 0.19
N SER A 80 9.99 12.66 1.14
CA SER A 80 9.84 11.22 1.39
C SER A 80 9.32 10.47 0.15
N ASN A 81 8.33 11.05 -0.51
CA ASN A 81 7.77 10.48 -1.74
C ASN A 81 8.78 10.48 -2.90
N ILE A 82 9.59 11.54 -3.04
CA ILE A 82 10.64 11.63 -4.07
C ILE A 82 11.72 10.57 -3.80
N VAL A 83 12.17 10.43 -2.56
CA VAL A 83 13.20 9.45 -2.18
C VAL A 83 12.71 8.03 -2.49
N VAL A 84 11.52 7.66 -2.06
CA VAL A 84 10.94 6.33 -2.30
C VAL A 84 10.78 6.06 -3.79
N ALA A 85 10.23 7.01 -4.54
CA ALA A 85 10.04 6.85 -5.98
C ALA A 85 11.37 6.79 -6.75
N SER A 86 12.38 7.57 -6.33
CA SER A 86 13.73 7.51 -6.92
C SER A 86 14.40 6.18 -6.63
N TRP A 87 14.28 5.67 -5.40
CA TRP A 87 14.79 4.35 -5.03
C TRP A 87 14.14 3.24 -5.88
N MET A 88 12.84 3.29 -6.06
CA MET A 88 12.13 2.34 -6.94
C MET A 88 12.57 2.43 -8.39
N ALA A 89 12.74 3.66 -8.92
CA ALA A 89 13.20 3.86 -10.29
C ALA A 89 14.61 3.29 -10.50
N LEU A 90 15.51 3.46 -9.54
CA LEU A 90 16.86 2.94 -9.59
C LEU A 90 16.91 1.41 -9.48
N ASN A 91 16.07 0.81 -8.66
CA ASN A 91 16.01 -0.64 -8.52
C ASN A 91 15.33 -1.35 -9.70
N ASN A 92 14.43 -0.64 -10.41
CA ASN A 92 13.82 -1.17 -11.63
C ASN A 92 14.68 -0.93 -12.88
N SER A 93 15.72 -0.10 -12.80
CA SER A 93 16.64 0.19 -13.92
C SER A 93 17.84 -0.76 -13.99
N SER A 94 17.95 -1.76 -13.12
CA SER A 94 18.84 -2.90 -13.37
C SER A 94 18.29 -3.72 -14.54
N GLY A 95 18.53 -3.16 -15.73
CA GLY A 95 18.05 -3.70 -16.99
C GLY A 95 18.70 -5.05 -17.30
N GLU A 96 18.10 -6.10 -16.84
CA GLU A 96 17.99 -7.26 -17.69
C GLU A 96 16.92 -6.95 -18.74
N PRO A 97 17.25 -7.00 -20.04
CA PRO A 97 16.22 -6.97 -21.06
C PRO A 97 15.26 -8.12 -20.69
N ALA A 98 14.01 -7.76 -20.43
CA ALA A 98 12.98 -8.77 -20.23
C ALA A 98 13.18 -9.80 -21.36
N PRO A 99 13.40 -11.09 -21.04
CA PRO A 99 13.53 -12.08 -22.08
C PRO A 99 12.27 -12.02 -22.90
N THR A 100 12.41 -11.68 -24.18
CA THR A 100 11.34 -11.77 -25.17
C THR A 100 11.08 -13.26 -25.36
N VAL A 101 10.45 -13.86 -24.37
CA VAL A 101 9.94 -15.20 -24.49
C VAL A 101 8.57 -15.05 -25.12
N ALA A 102 8.54 -15.23 -26.41
CA ALA A 102 7.40 -15.79 -27.08
C ALA A 102 7.18 -17.19 -26.48
N SER A 103 6.69 -17.26 -25.25
CA SER A 103 6.26 -18.46 -24.63
C SER A 103 4.77 -18.60 -24.90
N LYS A 104 4.44 -19.58 -25.75
CA LYS A 104 3.16 -20.31 -25.68
C LYS A 104 2.71 -20.35 -24.23
N PRO A 105 1.43 -20.15 -23.92
CA PRO A 105 0.94 -20.30 -22.56
C PRO A 105 1.24 -21.73 -22.10
N LYS A 106 2.36 -21.94 -21.40
CA LYS A 106 2.46 -23.06 -20.49
C LYS A 106 1.35 -22.82 -19.48
N SER A 107 0.42 -23.75 -19.40
CA SER A 107 -0.51 -23.84 -18.30
C SER A 107 0.34 -23.81 -17.01
N VAL A 108 0.43 -22.64 -16.40
CA VAL A 108 0.93 -22.51 -15.04
C VAL A 108 -0.11 -23.25 -14.23
N THR A 109 0.26 -24.42 -13.76
CA THR A 109 -0.50 -25.13 -12.74
C THR A 109 -0.52 -24.18 -11.56
N LYS A 110 -1.64 -23.47 -11.38
CA LYS A 110 -1.87 -22.56 -10.25
C LYS A 110 -1.57 -23.41 -9.01
N PRO A 111 -0.62 -23.01 -8.13
CA PRO A 111 -0.45 -23.73 -6.89
C PRO A 111 -1.83 -23.84 -6.24
N PRO A 112 -2.14 -24.94 -5.54
CA PRO A 112 -3.46 -25.14 -4.97
C PRO A 112 -3.80 -23.90 -4.12
N SER A 113 -4.80 -23.15 -4.57
CA SER A 113 -5.22 -21.94 -3.87
C SER A 113 -5.77 -22.39 -2.53
N LYS A 114 -5.08 -22.01 -1.44
CA LYS A 114 -5.60 -22.24 -0.09
C LYS A 114 -7.01 -21.64 -0.02
N SER A 115 -7.91 -22.36 0.58
CA SER A 115 -9.25 -21.84 0.85
C SER A 115 -9.16 -20.64 1.81
N ILE A 116 -10.12 -19.75 1.78
CA ILE A 116 -10.12 -18.59 2.69
C ILE A 116 -10.11 -19.02 4.17
N ASP A 117 -10.71 -20.17 4.49
CA ASP A 117 -10.72 -20.72 5.84
C ASP A 117 -9.32 -21.21 6.25
N GLU A 118 -8.57 -21.84 5.35
CA GLU A 118 -7.17 -22.22 5.60
C GLU A 118 -6.28 -20.99 5.78
N VAL A 119 -6.55 -19.92 5.03
CA VAL A 119 -5.82 -18.65 5.17
C VAL A 119 -6.13 -18.01 6.53
N LEU A 120 -7.37 -18.02 6.99
CA LEU A 120 -7.77 -17.49 8.29
C LEU A 120 -7.13 -18.24 9.46
N GLU A 121 -6.85 -19.54 9.33
CA GLU A 121 -6.19 -20.36 10.34
C GLU A 121 -4.64 -20.32 10.22
N SER A 122 -4.11 -19.70 9.17
CA SER A 122 -2.65 -19.57 9.02
C SER A 122 -2.08 -18.59 10.03
N LYS A 123 -0.91 -18.94 10.59
CA LYS A 123 -0.21 -18.12 11.57
C LYS A 123 0.61 -17.04 10.89
N ILE A 124 0.48 -15.81 11.38
CA ILE A 124 1.26 -14.65 10.91
C ILE A 124 1.89 -13.92 12.09
N THR A 125 2.89 -13.12 11.78
CA THR A 125 3.53 -12.20 12.73
C THR A 125 3.48 -10.81 12.15
N ILE A 126 2.88 -9.87 12.87
CA ILE A 126 2.74 -8.49 12.43
C ILE A 126 2.84 -7.53 13.60
N GLY A 127 3.44 -6.36 13.37
CA GLY A 127 3.51 -5.31 14.38
C GLY A 127 3.70 -3.94 13.75
N PHE A 128 3.08 -2.94 14.37
CA PHE A 128 3.25 -1.54 14.05
C PHE A 128 2.96 -0.67 15.30
N GLU A 129 3.61 0.49 15.35
CA GLU A 129 3.46 1.40 16.50
C GLU A 129 2.17 2.22 16.43
N GLN A 130 1.86 2.78 15.26
CA GLN A 130 0.66 3.56 15.02
C GLN A 130 0.34 3.59 13.53
N GLU A 131 -0.84 3.09 13.17
CA GLU A 131 -1.33 3.09 11.80
C GLU A 131 -2.82 3.45 11.76
N SER A 132 -3.29 3.96 10.62
CA SER A 132 -4.72 4.04 10.35
C SER A 132 -5.29 2.63 10.18
N LEU A 133 -6.55 2.43 10.48
CA LEU A 133 -7.22 1.13 10.29
C LEU A 133 -7.07 0.63 8.83
N GLU A 134 -7.16 1.53 7.87
CA GLU A 134 -6.98 1.21 6.45
C GLU A 134 -5.56 0.76 6.14
N SER A 135 -4.53 1.50 6.61
CA SER A 135 -3.13 1.11 6.46
C SER A 135 -2.81 -0.20 7.18
N ALA A 136 -3.34 -0.38 8.40
CA ALA A 136 -3.16 -1.60 9.18
C ALA A 136 -3.73 -2.83 8.44
N LEU A 137 -4.91 -2.70 7.84
CA LEU A 137 -5.51 -3.77 7.05
C LEU A 137 -4.67 -4.10 5.80
N GLN A 138 -4.11 -3.09 5.14
CA GLN A 138 -3.23 -3.28 3.99
C GLN A 138 -1.91 -3.97 4.38
N LEU A 139 -1.32 -3.61 5.52
CA LEU A 139 -0.13 -4.28 6.04
C LEU A 139 -0.40 -5.76 6.33
N ILE A 140 -1.55 -6.08 6.95
CA ILE A 140 -1.97 -7.46 7.18
C ILE A 140 -2.16 -8.21 5.86
N ALA A 141 -2.82 -7.59 4.87
CA ALA A 141 -3.02 -8.20 3.56
C ALA A 141 -1.69 -8.50 2.84
N SER A 142 -0.72 -7.59 2.92
CA SER A 142 0.62 -7.78 2.36
C SER A 142 1.36 -8.93 3.05
N GLU A 143 1.35 -8.97 4.39
CA GLU A 143 1.97 -10.03 5.17
C GLU A 143 1.39 -11.41 4.83
N VAL A 144 0.06 -11.52 4.76
CA VAL A 144 -0.61 -12.77 4.38
C VAL A 144 -0.28 -13.17 2.96
N SER A 145 -0.25 -12.23 2.04
CA SER A 145 0.11 -12.47 0.65
C SER A 145 1.52 -13.06 0.52
N GLU A 146 2.49 -12.50 1.23
CA GLU A 146 3.89 -12.92 1.18
C GLU A 146 4.14 -14.22 1.95
N SER A 147 3.71 -14.26 3.22
CA SER A 147 4.06 -15.35 4.14
C SER A 147 3.18 -16.60 3.99
N VAL A 148 1.91 -16.43 3.55
CA VAL A 148 0.92 -17.52 3.51
C VAL A 148 0.59 -17.96 2.09
N LEU A 149 0.48 -17.01 1.15
CA LEU A 149 0.00 -17.24 -0.20
C LEU A 149 1.10 -17.21 -1.27
N GLY A 150 2.38 -17.11 -0.86
CA GLY A 150 3.52 -17.13 -1.77
C GLY A 150 3.47 -16.03 -2.84
N GLY A 151 3.02 -14.84 -2.47
CA GLY A 151 2.91 -13.66 -3.33
C GLY A 151 1.56 -13.49 -4.02
N THR A 152 0.59 -14.39 -3.80
CA THR A 152 -0.77 -14.22 -4.35
C THR A 152 -1.54 -13.20 -3.50
N PRO A 153 -2.08 -12.12 -4.08
CA PRO A 153 -2.78 -11.09 -3.32
C PRO A 153 -4.10 -11.63 -2.74
N ILE A 154 -4.35 -11.29 -1.47
CA ILE A 154 -5.65 -11.50 -0.84
C ILE A 154 -6.48 -10.21 -0.87
N SER A 155 -7.78 -10.34 -1.15
CA SER A 155 -8.70 -9.21 -1.13
C SER A 155 -9.13 -8.91 0.30
N MET A 156 -8.72 -7.74 0.80
CA MET A 156 -9.19 -7.20 2.09
C MET A 156 -9.68 -5.76 1.89
N ALA A 157 -10.85 -5.44 2.42
CA ALA A 157 -11.48 -4.14 2.21
C ALA A 157 -12.20 -3.63 3.46
N ILE A 158 -12.50 -2.33 3.47
CA ILE A 158 -13.35 -1.70 4.50
C ILE A 158 -14.64 -1.22 3.84
N ASN A 159 -15.78 -1.61 4.42
CA ASN A 159 -17.08 -1.11 4.02
C ASN A 159 -17.28 0.34 4.49
N GLY A 160 -16.84 1.28 3.67
CA GLY A 160 -16.89 2.69 4.02
C GLY A 160 -18.29 3.22 4.25
N THR A 161 -19.28 2.70 3.52
CA THR A 161 -20.69 3.11 3.68
C THR A 161 -21.24 2.64 5.03
N ALA A 162 -20.93 1.42 5.44
CA ALA A 162 -21.33 0.90 6.76
C ALA A 162 -20.68 1.70 7.89
N PHE A 163 -19.39 1.98 7.77
CA PHE A 163 -18.64 2.78 8.74
C PHE A 163 -19.19 4.20 8.87
N GLN A 164 -19.45 4.86 7.75
CA GLN A 164 -19.99 6.22 7.74
C GLN A 164 -21.35 6.30 8.43
N LYS A 165 -22.23 5.32 8.25
CA LYS A 165 -23.54 5.25 8.93
C LYS A 165 -23.43 5.18 10.44
N GLU A 166 -22.36 4.58 10.97
CA GLU A 166 -22.09 4.46 12.40
C GLU A 166 -21.16 5.57 12.93
N GLY A 167 -20.79 6.54 12.10
CA GLY A 167 -19.85 7.62 12.46
C GLY A 167 -18.42 7.13 12.66
N ILE A 168 -18.05 6.00 12.08
CA ILE A 168 -16.70 5.41 12.15
C ILE A 168 -15.90 5.84 10.95
N THR A 169 -14.63 6.18 11.15
CA THR A 169 -13.73 6.57 10.07
C THR A 169 -12.75 5.46 9.71
N ARG A 170 -12.37 5.36 8.44
CA ARG A 170 -11.29 4.44 7.98
C ARG A 170 -9.92 4.83 8.55
N ASN A 171 -9.76 6.10 8.89
CA ASN A 171 -8.51 6.66 9.43
C ASN A 171 -8.42 6.53 10.95
N GLN A 172 -9.30 5.77 11.59
CA GLN A 172 -9.20 5.50 13.02
C GLN A 172 -7.83 4.91 13.35
N GLN A 173 -7.17 5.48 14.34
CA GLN A 173 -5.80 5.10 14.69
C GLN A 173 -5.78 3.84 15.54
N VAL A 174 -5.01 2.86 15.10
CA VAL A 174 -4.67 1.65 15.86
C VAL A 174 -3.23 1.81 16.36
N ARG A 175 -3.02 1.69 17.67
CA ARG A 175 -1.73 1.92 18.31
C ARG A 175 -1.19 0.66 18.97
N ALA A 176 0.15 0.57 19.02
CA ALA A 176 0.87 -0.49 19.72
C ALA A 176 0.34 -1.90 19.37
N PHE A 177 0.11 -2.14 18.10
CA PHE A 177 -0.37 -3.43 17.60
C PHE A 177 0.81 -4.36 17.41
N LYS A 178 0.82 -5.48 18.13
CA LYS A 178 1.87 -6.49 18.03
C LYS A 178 1.28 -7.87 18.23
N GLN A 179 1.37 -8.70 17.21
CA GLN A 179 0.90 -10.08 17.20
C GLN A 179 1.99 -10.97 16.62
N SER A 180 2.30 -12.08 17.26
CA SER A 180 3.37 -12.98 16.85
C SER A 180 2.92 -14.42 16.86
N GLY A 181 2.99 -15.10 15.70
CA GLY A 181 2.66 -16.51 15.55
C GLY A 181 1.21 -16.88 15.86
N VAL A 182 0.27 -15.92 15.69
CA VAL A 182 -1.18 -16.11 15.92
C VAL A 182 -1.91 -16.24 14.59
N THR A 183 -3.10 -16.84 14.61
CA THR A 183 -3.91 -17.01 13.39
C THR A 183 -4.36 -15.67 12.83
N LEU A 184 -4.49 -15.57 11.50
CA LEU A 184 -5.03 -14.37 10.86
C LEU A 184 -6.39 -13.98 11.43
N ARG A 185 -7.23 -14.97 11.75
CA ARG A 185 -8.51 -14.81 12.42
C ARG A 185 -8.38 -14.03 13.73
N ALA A 186 -7.42 -14.41 14.57
CA ALA A 186 -7.16 -13.72 15.84
C ALA A 186 -6.61 -12.30 15.63
N VAL A 187 -5.73 -12.12 14.62
CA VAL A 187 -5.20 -10.80 14.24
C VAL A 187 -6.32 -9.85 13.81
N LEU A 188 -7.21 -10.30 12.93
CA LEU A 188 -8.35 -9.51 12.46
C LEU A 188 -9.30 -9.16 13.59
N THR A 189 -9.56 -10.11 14.49
CA THR A 189 -10.43 -9.90 15.65
C THR A 189 -9.85 -8.87 16.62
N ASP A 190 -8.54 -8.93 16.91
CA ASP A 190 -7.89 -7.90 17.75
C ASP A 190 -7.84 -6.53 17.05
N LEU A 191 -7.62 -6.50 15.73
CA LEU A 191 -7.64 -5.26 14.94
C LEU A 191 -9.00 -4.55 15.05
N VAL A 192 -10.11 -5.26 14.80
CA VAL A 192 -11.45 -4.64 14.85
C VAL A 192 -11.87 -4.30 16.28
N ARG A 193 -11.41 -5.05 17.30
CA ARG A 193 -11.63 -4.71 18.69
C ARG A 193 -10.94 -3.39 19.07
N ARG A 194 -9.69 -3.20 18.67
CA ARG A 194 -8.92 -1.96 18.94
C ARG A 194 -9.41 -0.77 18.12
N SER A 195 -9.99 -1.00 16.96
CA SER A 195 -10.60 0.04 16.15
C SER A 195 -12.07 0.30 16.48
N ASN A 196 -12.62 -0.37 17.48
CA ASN A 196 -14.00 -0.16 17.88
C ASN A 196 -14.19 1.22 18.52
N PRO A 197 -15.21 2.01 18.11
CA PRO A 197 -15.43 3.35 18.68
C PRO A 197 -15.76 3.33 20.17
N VAL A 198 -16.30 2.21 20.67
CA VAL A 198 -16.57 2.02 22.10
C VAL A 198 -15.37 1.32 22.72
N THR A 199 -14.54 2.09 23.42
CA THR A 199 -13.26 1.61 23.98
C THR A 199 -13.38 0.74 25.22
N THR A 200 -14.57 0.67 25.81
CA THR A 200 -14.87 -0.14 27.01
C THR A 200 -15.14 -1.60 26.71
N VAL A 201 -15.25 -1.97 25.43
CA VAL A 201 -15.47 -3.35 25.00
C VAL A 201 -14.26 -4.22 25.34
N GLN A 202 -14.50 -5.28 26.10
CA GLN A 202 -13.48 -6.25 26.52
C GLN A 202 -13.50 -7.50 25.66
N SER A 203 -14.68 -7.92 25.18
CA SER A 203 -14.86 -9.11 24.35
C SER A 203 -15.44 -8.76 22.98
N PRO A 204 -14.98 -9.42 21.90
CA PRO A 204 -15.56 -9.27 20.56
C PRO A 204 -17.02 -9.75 20.49
N THR A 205 -17.48 -10.56 21.44
CA THR A 205 -18.87 -11.04 21.52
C THR A 205 -19.85 -10.00 22.09
N GLU A 206 -19.33 -8.96 22.71
CA GLU A 206 -20.18 -7.91 23.29
C GLU A 206 -20.99 -7.17 22.22
N ARG A 207 -22.22 -6.80 22.59
CA ARG A 207 -23.13 -6.08 21.69
C ARG A 207 -22.58 -4.71 21.25
N ASN A 208 -21.75 -4.10 22.08
CA ASN A 208 -21.08 -2.82 21.81
C ASN A 208 -19.84 -2.94 20.91
N GLN A 209 -19.44 -4.17 20.53
CA GLN A 209 -18.46 -4.39 19.49
C GLN A 209 -19.10 -4.08 18.13
N LYS A 210 -18.99 -2.85 17.68
CA LYS A 210 -19.61 -2.38 16.45
C LYS A 210 -18.87 -2.83 15.19
N VAL A 211 -17.53 -2.77 15.20
CA VAL A 211 -16.69 -3.15 14.06
C VAL A 211 -16.47 -4.65 14.06
N VAL A 212 -16.76 -5.29 12.95
CA VAL A 212 -16.60 -6.73 12.74
C VAL A 212 -15.92 -7.00 11.40
N TRP A 213 -15.36 -8.19 11.23
CA TRP A 213 -14.90 -8.66 9.93
C TRP A 213 -15.77 -9.81 9.43
N LEU A 214 -15.94 -9.87 8.11
CA LEU A 214 -16.73 -10.88 7.42
C LEU A 214 -15.97 -11.48 6.26
N VAL A 215 -16.31 -12.68 5.87
CA VAL A 215 -15.91 -13.29 4.60
C VAL A 215 -17.08 -13.18 3.63
N LEU A 216 -16.88 -12.48 2.53
CA LEU A 216 -17.91 -12.24 1.52
C LEU A 216 -17.40 -12.70 0.14
N GLU A 217 -18.30 -12.90 -0.80
CA GLU A 217 -17.91 -13.04 -2.19
C GLU A 217 -17.36 -11.72 -2.73
N ASP A 218 -16.28 -11.80 -3.51
CA ASP A 218 -15.68 -10.62 -4.12
C ASP A 218 -16.47 -10.22 -5.36
N SER A 219 -17.16 -9.08 -5.30
CA SER A 219 -17.95 -8.57 -6.42
C SER A 219 -17.12 -8.19 -7.65
N GLU A 220 -15.81 -7.90 -7.46
CA GLU A 220 -14.91 -7.59 -8.56
C GLU A 220 -14.29 -8.84 -9.18
N ARG A 221 -14.25 -9.95 -8.43
CA ARG A 221 -13.69 -11.24 -8.84
C ARG A 221 -14.66 -12.37 -8.52
N PRO A 222 -15.64 -12.62 -9.39
CA PRO A 222 -16.64 -13.67 -9.17
C PRO A 222 -16.00 -15.04 -8.89
N GLY A 223 -16.44 -15.70 -7.83
CA GLY A 223 -15.90 -16.98 -7.38
C GLY A 223 -14.71 -16.88 -6.42
N GLU A 224 -14.20 -15.67 -6.16
CA GLU A 224 -13.22 -15.42 -5.09
C GLU A 224 -13.93 -14.86 -3.86
N LYS A 225 -13.34 -15.10 -2.70
CA LYS A 225 -13.81 -14.55 -1.42
C LYS A 225 -12.90 -13.42 -0.98
N LYS A 226 -13.47 -12.41 -0.37
CA LYS A 226 -12.76 -11.30 0.27
C LYS A 226 -13.04 -11.23 1.76
N ILE A 227 -12.11 -10.66 2.51
CA ILE A 227 -12.32 -10.29 3.91
C ILE A 227 -12.74 -8.82 3.94
N GLU A 228 -13.88 -8.51 4.53
CA GLU A 228 -14.39 -7.14 4.60
C GLU A 228 -14.60 -6.72 6.06
N LEU A 229 -13.99 -5.61 6.45
CA LEU A 229 -14.30 -4.95 7.71
C LEU A 229 -15.59 -4.12 7.53
N THR A 230 -16.56 -4.38 8.38
CA THR A 230 -17.87 -3.76 8.32
C THR A 230 -18.42 -3.51 9.73
N THR A 231 -19.71 -3.21 9.86
CA THR A 231 -20.36 -3.04 11.16
C THR A 231 -21.32 -4.18 11.45
N ARG A 232 -21.53 -4.46 12.73
CA ARG A 232 -22.52 -5.46 13.18
C ARG A 232 -23.91 -5.14 12.64
N THR A 233 -24.32 -3.87 12.70
CA THR A 233 -25.60 -3.39 12.16
C THR A 233 -25.74 -3.66 10.66
N TRP A 234 -24.65 -3.49 9.89
CA TRP A 234 -24.65 -3.82 8.47
C TRP A 234 -24.85 -5.32 8.24
N SER A 235 -24.15 -6.15 9.00
CA SER A 235 -24.27 -7.63 8.93
C SER A 235 -25.70 -8.07 9.21
N GLU A 236 -26.33 -7.54 10.25
CA GLU A 236 -27.71 -7.84 10.60
C GLU A 236 -28.70 -7.41 9.52
N ALA A 237 -28.56 -6.18 9.01
CA ALA A 237 -29.41 -5.63 7.95
C ALA A 237 -29.32 -6.43 6.63
N ASN A 238 -28.15 -7.00 6.31
CA ASN A 238 -27.94 -7.78 5.09
C ASN A 238 -28.04 -9.29 5.33
N LYS A 239 -28.43 -9.73 6.54
CA LYS A 239 -28.59 -11.13 6.91
C LYS A 239 -27.34 -11.99 6.66
N VAL A 240 -26.17 -11.38 6.84
CA VAL A 240 -24.87 -12.06 6.76
C VAL A 240 -24.50 -12.57 8.15
N SER A 241 -24.18 -13.86 8.24
CA SER A 241 -23.81 -14.47 9.53
C SER A 241 -22.45 -13.92 10.00
N LEU A 242 -22.40 -13.58 11.29
CA LEU A 242 -21.15 -13.18 11.93
C LEU A 242 -20.23 -14.41 12.12
N PRO A 243 -18.91 -14.25 12.00
CA PRO A 243 -17.95 -15.24 12.47
C PRO A 243 -18.13 -15.59 13.94
N LYS A 244 -17.76 -16.82 14.30
CA LYS A 244 -17.93 -17.35 15.68
C LYS A 244 -17.32 -16.45 16.77
N GLU A 245 -16.29 -15.69 16.43
CA GLU A 245 -15.61 -14.74 17.33
C GLU A 245 -16.52 -13.64 17.85
N PHE A 246 -17.60 -13.33 17.14
CA PHE A 246 -18.55 -12.27 17.47
C PHE A 246 -19.91 -12.77 17.98
N VAL A 247 -20.05 -14.07 18.10
CA VAL A 247 -21.29 -14.71 18.59
C VAL A 247 -21.05 -15.21 20.00
N SER A 248 -21.94 -14.87 20.92
CA SER A 248 -21.95 -15.49 22.26
C SER A 248 -22.43 -16.93 22.13
N GLU A 249 -21.77 -17.86 22.79
CA GLU A 249 -22.26 -19.23 22.96
C GLU A 249 -23.52 -19.25 23.81
#